data_c2993de07d00f30368be0b696d0c7a0a
#
_entry.id   c2993de07d00f30368be0b696d0c7a0a
#
_cell.length_a   1.000
_cell.length_b   1.000
_cell.length_c   1.000
_cell.angle_alpha   90.00
_cell.angle_beta   90.00
_cell.angle_gamma   90.00
#
_symmetry.space_group_name_H-M   'P 1'
#
loop_
_entity.id
_entity.type
_entity.pdbx_description
1 polymer ?
#
loop_
_entity_poly.entity_id
_entity_poly.type
_entity_poly.pdbx_seq_one_letter_code
_entity_poly.pdbx_strand_id
1 'polypeptide(L)'
;MSSTTPPSLEIAADKSAFKHLKEEFVSGLTGGSIQEINIVTLVALSSYAVWCTLQTRFSFFSIPQGSKVPSLSSLLVDFILNWVALTLSITIYASHPFAFNLLILAPVAIVYVSLPSIVAARQRTAQAVLKRRDRKIRVSAHDLNSLSTPPLCAGSLVNNDYNVSASFTEPVSTHNSNHENVANLDSYYDSSSPYSSTTTHDPSHPLASSASSSSSSISSMSVDAYLPKKSFLTTYRAGMMIITCIAILAVDFRIFPRRFAKVETWGTSLMDLGVGSFVFAMGLVSARGPLKEMFLKQQPDLWASLKRSIGQTTSVLLLGLLRLLLVKAVDYHEHISEYGVHWNFFMTLGFLPPFVTLFNFYSNYTLPSAMSLGVGVVYQALLTYTPLTRFILTAPRTGIVSMNKEGIFSFIGYLSIFLAGQATGFYTLPTTPRHIPYVSRLLGSGSSGPLAASRKAILTYLLVAGIGHASLFLICTKGLNMPVSRRLANLPYVLWVTSYNLMYILLYLLVEVIFYPSSDHAQESKYEDAVPWGLVAVNENGLAVFLLANLLTGAVNLSVNTLDVKNVGALTLLVTYSALLATAAGIMKRNGWRVRI
;
A
#
# COMPACT_ATOMS: atom_id res chain seq x y z
N MET A 1 12.26 1.09 67.86
CA MET A 1 13.08 0.51 66.76
C MET A 1 12.32 0.65 65.48
N SER A 2 12.55 1.72 64.72
CA SER A 2 11.97 1.92 63.38
C SER A 2 12.78 1.10 62.41
N SER A 3 12.21 0.04 61.86
CA SER A 3 12.82 -0.76 60.81
C SER A 3 12.84 0.06 59.50
N THR A 4 13.90 0.78 59.26
CA THR A 4 14.16 1.35 57.92
C THR A 4 14.49 0.22 56.98
N THR A 5 13.54 -0.12 56.11
CA THR A 5 13.80 -0.99 54.95
C THR A 5 14.93 -0.40 54.10
N PRO A 6 15.90 -1.19 53.65
CA PRO A 6 16.97 -0.68 52.81
C PRO A 6 16.41 -0.09 51.49
N PRO A 7 16.92 1.04 51.01
CA PRO A 7 16.39 1.75 49.83
C PRO A 7 16.34 0.90 48.56
N SER A 8 17.12 -0.14 48.46
CA SER A 8 17.03 -1.13 47.35
C SER A 8 15.77 -2.00 47.38
N LEU A 9 15.25 -2.28 48.57
CA LEU A 9 13.99 -3.06 48.75
C LEU A 9 12.75 -2.17 48.49
N GLU A 10 12.78 -0.89 48.85
CA GLU A 10 11.70 0.07 48.51
C GLU A 10 11.63 0.32 47.00
N ILE A 11 12.76 0.49 46.33
CA ILE A 11 12.84 0.65 44.87
C ILE A 11 12.37 -0.62 44.15
N ALA A 12 12.67 -1.81 44.66
CA ALA A 12 12.22 -3.08 44.11
C ALA A 12 10.72 -3.28 44.33
N ALA A 13 10.19 -2.93 45.50
CA ALA A 13 8.77 -2.98 45.81
C ALA A 13 7.96 -1.98 44.96
N ASP A 14 8.46 -0.77 44.74
CA ASP A 14 7.84 0.25 43.91
C ASP A 14 7.81 -0.18 42.43
N LYS A 15 8.89 -0.77 41.92
CA LYS A 15 8.94 -1.34 40.55
C LYS A 15 7.95 -2.50 40.39
N SER A 16 7.82 -3.39 41.37
CA SER A 16 6.89 -4.52 41.30
C SER A 16 5.43 -4.03 41.35
N ALA A 17 5.12 -3.08 42.19
CA ALA A 17 3.81 -2.44 42.29
C ALA A 17 3.44 -1.71 40.98
N PHE A 18 4.38 -0.98 40.38
CA PHE A 18 4.17 -0.31 39.09
C PHE A 18 3.94 -1.33 37.96
N LYS A 19 4.70 -2.42 37.94
CA LYS A 19 4.51 -3.52 36.98
C LYS A 19 3.11 -4.09 37.07
N HIS A 20 2.62 -4.36 38.29
CA HIS A 20 1.25 -4.86 38.53
C HIS A 20 0.18 -3.88 38.07
N LEU A 21 0.32 -2.58 38.39
CA LEU A 21 -0.58 -1.53 37.92
C LEU A 21 -0.63 -1.44 36.39
N LYS A 22 0.51 -1.62 35.73
CA LYS A 22 0.58 -1.62 34.27
C LYS A 22 -0.08 -2.86 33.64
N GLU A 23 0.06 -4.01 34.28
CA GLU A 23 -0.63 -5.25 33.89
C GLU A 23 -2.15 -5.10 34.01
N GLU A 24 -2.65 -4.58 35.13
CA GLU A 24 -4.06 -4.32 35.35
C GLU A 24 -4.62 -3.31 34.32
N PHE A 25 -3.84 -2.27 34.02
CA PHE A 25 -4.24 -1.21 33.08
C PHE A 25 -4.49 -1.72 31.65
N VAL A 26 -3.85 -2.80 31.23
CA VAL A 26 -3.99 -3.36 29.88
C VAL A 26 -4.72 -4.71 29.83
N SER A 27 -5.21 -5.21 30.98
CA SER A 27 -5.92 -6.49 31.10
C SER A 27 -7.44 -6.32 31.13
N GLY A 28 -8.18 -7.40 30.83
CA GLY A 28 -9.65 -7.45 30.94
C GLY A 28 -10.41 -6.58 29.93
N LEU A 29 -9.77 -6.14 28.86
CA LEU A 29 -10.36 -5.20 27.90
C LEU A 29 -11.33 -5.89 26.93
N THR A 30 -12.51 -5.27 26.72
CA THR A 30 -13.58 -5.80 25.86
C THR A 30 -13.71 -5.06 24.52
N GLY A 31 -12.95 -3.98 24.33
CA GLY A 31 -12.93 -3.21 23.08
C GLY A 31 -14.06 -2.17 22.96
N GLY A 32 -14.29 -1.72 21.73
CA GLY A 32 -15.27 -0.68 21.38
C GLY A 32 -16.09 -1.04 20.14
N SER A 33 -16.90 -0.08 19.67
CA SER A 33 -17.74 -0.29 18.50
C SER A 33 -16.93 -0.19 17.19
N ILE A 34 -17.28 -1.01 16.21
CA ILE A 34 -16.68 -0.97 14.85
C ILE A 34 -16.92 0.39 14.20
N GLN A 35 -18.08 1.01 14.43
CA GLN A 35 -18.40 2.32 13.86
C GLN A 35 -17.42 3.39 14.37
N GLU A 36 -17.15 3.41 15.67
CA GLU A 36 -16.19 4.33 16.27
C GLU A 36 -14.78 4.12 15.71
N ILE A 37 -14.33 2.87 15.62
CA ILE A 37 -13.02 2.52 15.04
C ILE A 37 -12.94 3.04 13.60
N ASN A 38 -13.97 2.83 12.79
CA ASN A 38 -14.01 3.29 11.40
C ASN A 38 -13.95 4.83 11.32
N ILE A 39 -14.69 5.56 12.16
CA ILE A 39 -14.70 7.03 12.12
C ILE A 39 -13.36 7.61 12.61
N VAL A 40 -12.75 7.02 13.63
CA VAL A 40 -11.42 7.42 14.14
C VAL A 40 -10.35 7.25 13.06
N THR A 41 -10.34 6.13 12.36
CA THR A 41 -9.37 5.86 11.30
C THR A 41 -9.64 6.66 10.02
N LEU A 42 -10.90 7.11 9.81
CA LEU A 42 -11.29 7.95 8.68
C LEU A 42 -10.51 9.28 8.63
N VAL A 43 -9.96 9.74 9.76
CA VAL A 43 -9.11 10.94 9.84
C VAL A 43 -7.91 10.84 8.88
N ALA A 44 -7.33 9.66 8.67
CA ALA A 44 -6.27 9.48 7.69
C ALA A 44 -6.72 9.84 6.26
N LEU A 45 -7.94 9.45 5.89
CA LEU A 45 -8.52 9.78 4.60
C LEU A 45 -8.90 11.26 4.51
N SER A 46 -9.49 11.83 5.57
CA SER A 46 -9.83 13.25 5.65
C SER A 46 -8.59 14.14 5.50
N SER A 47 -7.50 13.79 6.19
CA SER A 47 -6.20 14.46 6.05
C SER A 47 -5.62 14.35 4.64
N TYR A 48 -5.76 13.18 4.01
CA TYR A 48 -5.34 13.00 2.62
C TYR A 48 -6.18 13.87 1.66
N ALA A 49 -7.48 14.04 1.89
CA ALA A 49 -8.31 14.93 1.09
C ALA A 49 -7.89 16.40 1.23
N VAL A 50 -7.52 16.85 2.45
CA VAL A 50 -6.90 18.18 2.67
C VAL A 50 -5.62 18.33 1.85
N TRP A 51 -4.73 17.32 1.97
CA TRP A 51 -3.47 17.31 1.24
C TRP A 51 -3.70 17.40 -0.27
N CYS A 52 -4.62 16.60 -0.84
CA CYS A 52 -5.00 16.66 -2.25
C CYS A 52 -5.53 18.03 -2.66
N THR A 53 -6.31 18.68 -1.79
CA THR A 53 -6.85 20.02 -2.04
C THR A 53 -5.72 21.04 -2.13
N LEU A 54 -4.80 21.06 -1.16
CA LEU A 54 -3.65 21.97 -1.16
C LEU A 54 -2.75 21.72 -2.37
N GLN A 55 -2.53 20.47 -2.74
CA GLN A 55 -1.70 20.12 -3.91
C GLN A 55 -2.38 20.51 -5.21
N THR A 56 -3.66 20.20 -5.40
CA THR A 56 -4.34 20.44 -6.68
C THR A 56 -4.72 21.89 -6.90
N ARG A 57 -4.94 22.68 -5.84
CA ARG A 57 -5.34 24.10 -5.94
C ARG A 57 -4.16 25.06 -5.84
N PHE A 58 -3.12 24.72 -5.05
CA PHE A 58 -2.01 25.63 -4.77
C PHE A 58 -0.64 25.06 -5.20
N SER A 59 -0.55 23.80 -5.62
CA SER A 59 0.73 23.09 -5.86
C SER A 59 1.70 23.20 -4.67
N PHE A 60 1.15 23.20 -3.44
CA PHE A 60 1.87 23.52 -2.21
C PHE A 60 3.01 22.56 -1.89
N PHE A 61 2.82 21.26 -2.23
CA PHE A 61 3.80 20.20 -1.95
C PHE A 61 4.74 19.90 -3.12
N SER A 62 4.78 20.78 -4.14
CA SER A 62 5.67 20.58 -5.28
C SER A 62 7.13 20.66 -4.87
N ILE A 63 7.94 19.72 -5.36
CA ILE A 63 9.36 19.68 -5.07
C ILE A 63 10.07 20.75 -5.90
N PRO A 64 10.90 21.64 -5.28
CA PRO A 64 11.67 22.64 -6.02
C PRO A 64 12.62 22.00 -7.04
N GLN A 65 12.82 22.66 -8.18
CA GLN A 65 13.76 22.20 -9.21
C GLN A 65 15.17 21.99 -8.62
N GLY A 66 15.77 20.84 -8.88
CA GLY A 66 17.09 20.48 -8.36
C GLY A 66 17.10 19.93 -6.93
N SER A 67 15.97 19.91 -6.23
CA SER A 67 15.85 19.30 -4.90
C SER A 67 15.25 17.89 -4.97
N LYS A 68 15.66 17.02 -4.05
CA LYS A 68 15.05 15.69 -3.84
C LYS A 68 14.00 15.70 -2.72
N VAL A 69 13.81 16.83 -2.07
CA VAL A 69 12.98 16.97 -0.86
C VAL A 69 12.09 18.19 -1.00
N PRO A 70 10.81 18.13 -0.58
CA PRO A 70 9.93 19.30 -0.51
C PRO A 70 10.48 20.42 0.40
N SER A 71 9.88 21.60 0.33
CA SER A 71 10.22 22.70 1.25
C SER A 71 9.92 22.35 2.71
N LEU A 72 10.59 23.00 3.65
CA LEU A 72 10.36 22.74 5.07
C LEU A 72 8.90 22.99 5.48
N SER A 73 8.27 24.03 4.96
CA SER A 73 6.84 24.31 5.19
C SER A 73 5.94 23.19 4.69
N SER A 74 6.23 22.64 3.50
CA SER A 74 5.50 21.49 2.96
C SER A 74 5.66 20.25 3.83
N LEU A 75 6.87 19.96 4.31
CA LEU A 75 7.13 18.85 5.21
C LEU A 75 6.42 19.02 6.55
N LEU A 76 6.39 20.24 7.10
CA LEU A 76 5.69 20.53 8.35
C LEU A 76 4.18 20.31 8.22
N VAL A 77 3.57 20.83 7.16
CA VAL A 77 2.14 20.63 6.89
C VAL A 77 1.84 19.14 6.64
N ASP A 78 2.69 18.44 5.88
CA ASP A 78 2.58 16.99 5.66
C ASP A 78 2.64 16.21 7.00
N PHE A 79 3.56 16.57 7.89
CA PHE A 79 3.66 15.99 9.23
C PHE A 79 2.40 16.26 10.08
N ILE A 80 1.90 17.50 10.09
CA ILE A 80 0.68 17.85 10.83
C ILE A 80 -0.51 17.03 10.33
N LEU A 81 -0.69 16.94 9.01
CA LEU A 81 -1.82 16.21 8.41
C LEU A 81 -1.75 14.70 8.63
N ASN A 82 -0.58 14.08 8.46
CA ASN A 82 -0.48 12.63 8.46
C ASN A 82 -0.04 12.01 9.80
N TRP A 83 0.55 12.77 10.73
CA TRP A 83 0.98 12.27 12.03
C TRP A 83 0.24 12.90 13.19
N VAL A 84 0.23 14.24 13.26
CA VAL A 84 -0.40 14.95 14.39
C VAL A 84 -1.91 14.76 14.37
N ALA A 85 -2.57 14.87 13.21
CA ALA A 85 -4.01 14.66 13.09
C ALA A 85 -4.41 13.24 13.52
N LEU A 86 -3.64 12.20 13.13
CA LEU A 86 -3.89 10.83 13.57
C LEU A 86 -3.65 10.64 15.08
N THR A 87 -2.61 11.27 15.63
CA THR A 87 -2.37 11.25 17.09
C THR A 87 -3.53 11.86 17.84
N LEU A 88 -4.02 13.01 17.39
CA LEU A 88 -5.18 13.69 18.01
C LEU A 88 -6.46 12.86 17.89
N SER A 89 -6.68 12.18 16.78
CA SER A 89 -7.85 11.33 16.53
C SER A 89 -7.96 10.17 17.51
N ILE A 90 -6.86 9.52 17.85
CA ILE A 90 -6.85 8.35 18.75
C ILE A 90 -6.67 8.73 20.21
N THR A 91 -6.50 10.03 20.53
CA THR A 91 -6.31 10.53 21.89
C THR A 91 -7.39 11.54 22.27
N ILE A 92 -7.15 12.83 22.07
CA ILE A 92 -8.04 13.92 22.53
C ILE A 92 -9.42 13.86 21.88
N TYR A 93 -9.46 13.66 20.54
CA TYR A 93 -10.71 13.63 19.79
C TYR A 93 -11.33 12.24 19.67
N ALA A 94 -10.81 11.26 20.40
CA ALA A 94 -11.31 9.89 20.38
C ALA A 94 -12.79 9.77 20.78
N SER A 95 -13.29 10.68 21.64
CA SER A 95 -14.71 10.72 22.04
C SER A 95 -15.62 11.46 21.06
N HIS A 96 -15.04 12.28 20.17
CA HIS A 96 -15.78 13.06 19.17
C HIS A 96 -15.17 12.92 17.75
N PRO A 97 -14.94 11.70 17.26
CA PRO A 97 -14.20 11.49 16.03
C PRO A 97 -14.94 12.00 14.80
N PHE A 98 -16.26 11.99 14.80
CA PHE A 98 -17.07 12.56 13.71
C PHE A 98 -16.89 14.08 13.60
N ALA A 99 -16.97 14.80 14.72
CA ALA A 99 -16.76 16.25 14.75
C ALA A 99 -15.34 16.62 14.27
N PHE A 100 -14.34 15.82 14.62
CA PHE A 100 -12.97 16.05 14.19
C PHE A 100 -12.78 15.84 12.68
N ASN A 101 -13.37 14.80 12.10
CA ASN A 101 -13.38 14.61 10.65
C ASN A 101 -14.08 15.78 9.94
N LEU A 102 -15.21 16.25 10.47
CA LEU A 102 -15.93 17.38 9.91
C LEU A 102 -15.09 18.67 9.96
N LEU A 103 -14.40 18.92 11.08
CA LEU A 103 -13.49 20.06 11.24
C LEU A 103 -12.37 20.04 10.18
N ILE A 104 -11.79 18.87 9.90
CA ILE A 104 -10.74 18.69 8.90
C ILE A 104 -11.30 18.88 7.48
N LEU A 105 -12.51 18.36 7.19
CA LEU A 105 -13.09 18.38 5.85
C LEU A 105 -13.81 19.70 5.51
N ALA A 106 -14.26 20.48 6.49
CA ALA A 106 -14.96 21.74 6.23
C ALA A 106 -14.17 22.71 5.31
N PRO A 107 -12.88 23.00 5.57
CA PRO A 107 -12.10 23.86 4.68
C PRO A 107 -11.90 23.25 3.29
N VAL A 108 -11.85 21.91 3.18
CA VAL A 108 -11.74 21.21 1.89
C VAL A 108 -12.94 21.53 0.99
N ALA A 109 -14.14 21.41 1.54
CA ALA A 109 -15.37 21.66 0.79
C ALA A 109 -15.41 23.10 0.27
N ILE A 110 -15.06 24.09 1.11
CA ILE A 110 -15.02 25.52 0.75
C ILE A 110 -14.02 25.76 -0.39
N VAL A 111 -12.78 25.30 -0.23
CA VAL A 111 -11.70 25.52 -1.20
C VAL A 111 -11.97 24.76 -2.51
N TYR A 112 -12.52 23.55 -2.41
CA TYR A 112 -12.84 22.73 -3.58
C TYR A 112 -13.88 23.38 -4.48
N VAL A 113 -14.91 24.00 -3.90
CA VAL A 113 -15.97 24.68 -4.65
C VAL A 113 -15.52 26.04 -5.16
N SER A 114 -14.73 26.79 -4.36
CA SER A 114 -14.38 28.20 -4.67
C SER A 114 -13.22 28.35 -5.65
N LEU A 115 -12.30 27.38 -5.73
CA LEU A 115 -11.07 27.51 -6.51
C LEU A 115 -10.94 26.46 -7.62
N PRO A 116 -10.56 26.86 -8.87
CA PRO A 116 -10.30 25.91 -9.94
C PRO A 116 -9.03 25.09 -9.68
N SER A 117 -8.98 23.87 -10.18
CA SER A 117 -7.81 23.01 -10.06
C SER A 117 -6.70 23.42 -11.04
N ILE A 118 -5.54 23.82 -10.51
CA ILE A 118 -4.34 24.12 -11.30
C ILE A 118 -3.79 22.86 -11.97
N VAL A 119 -3.80 21.74 -11.27
CA VAL A 119 -3.33 20.46 -11.81
C VAL A 119 -4.21 20.01 -12.97
N ALA A 120 -5.53 20.12 -12.85
CA ALA A 120 -6.45 19.81 -13.95
C ALA A 120 -6.26 20.75 -15.14
N ALA A 121 -5.99 22.03 -14.91
CA ALA A 121 -5.69 23.00 -15.97
C ALA A 121 -4.38 22.63 -16.71
N ARG A 122 -3.29 22.34 -16.00
CA ARG A 122 -2.01 21.90 -16.59
C ARG A 122 -2.18 20.60 -17.38
N GLN A 123 -2.94 19.63 -16.85
CA GLN A 123 -3.22 18.37 -17.54
C GLN A 123 -4.00 18.59 -18.85
N ARG A 124 -5.02 19.46 -18.84
CA ARG A 124 -5.78 19.81 -20.06
C ARG A 124 -4.88 20.45 -21.12
N THR A 125 -3.98 21.35 -20.71
CA THR A 125 -3.02 21.99 -21.62
C THR A 125 -2.06 20.97 -22.20
N ALA A 126 -1.48 20.08 -21.38
CA ALA A 126 -0.60 19.01 -21.84
C ALA A 126 -1.30 18.06 -22.83
N GLN A 127 -2.55 17.67 -22.53
CA GLN A 127 -3.36 16.85 -23.46
C GLN A 127 -3.65 17.57 -24.77
N ALA A 128 -3.93 18.87 -24.74
CA ALA A 128 -4.16 19.64 -25.94
C ALA A 128 -2.91 19.70 -26.83
N VAL A 129 -1.72 19.83 -26.22
CA VAL A 129 -0.43 19.81 -26.93
C VAL A 129 -0.18 18.43 -27.56
N LEU A 130 -0.40 17.34 -26.82
CA LEU A 130 -0.23 15.98 -27.34
C LEU A 130 -1.20 15.68 -28.49
N LYS A 131 -2.48 16.05 -28.35
CA LYS A 131 -3.46 15.89 -29.45
C LYS A 131 -3.08 16.70 -30.68
N ARG A 132 -2.50 17.90 -30.52
CA ARG A 132 -1.97 18.69 -31.66
C ARG A 132 -0.78 17.99 -32.32
N ARG A 133 0.12 17.39 -31.53
CA ARG A 133 1.27 16.63 -32.05
C ARG A 133 0.82 15.39 -32.81
N ASP A 134 -0.12 14.60 -32.24
CA ASP A 134 -0.68 13.42 -32.89
C ASP A 134 -1.42 13.76 -34.20
N ARG A 135 -2.13 14.90 -34.21
CA ARG A 135 -2.79 15.39 -35.43
C ARG A 135 -1.76 15.78 -36.50
N LYS A 136 -0.65 16.46 -36.13
CA LYS A 136 0.44 16.78 -37.05
C LYS A 136 1.11 15.51 -37.63
N ILE A 137 1.37 14.51 -36.78
CA ILE A 137 1.97 13.24 -37.22
C ILE A 137 1.02 12.50 -38.19
N ARG A 138 -0.29 12.48 -37.91
CA ARG A 138 -1.27 11.85 -38.82
C ARG A 138 -1.41 12.57 -40.14
N VAL A 139 -1.37 13.89 -40.17
CA VAL A 139 -1.40 14.70 -41.40
C VAL A 139 -0.14 14.42 -42.21
N SER A 140 1.05 14.44 -41.58
CA SER A 140 2.31 14.13 -42.27
C SER A 140 2.35 12.69 -42.80
N ALA A 141 1.81 11.71 -42.10
CA ALA A 141 1.71 10.32 -42.57
C ALA A 141 0.72 10.16 -43.74
N HIS A 142 -0.35 10.94 -43.74
CA HIS A 142 -1.33 10.98 -44.85
C HIS A 142 -0.70 11.60 -46.09
N ASP A 143 0.05 12.70 -45.94
CA ASP A 143 0.77 13.35 -47.04
C ASP A 143 1.87 12.46 -47.63
N LEU A 144 2.58 11.67 -46.81
CA LEU A 144 3.55 10.67 -47.27
C LEU A 144 2.89 9.50 -48.04
N ASN A 145 1.73 9.04 -47.60
CA ASN A 145 0.98 8.00 -48.30
C ASN A 145 0.34 8.51 -49.63
N SER A 146 0.01 9.78 -49.70
CA SER A 146 -0.52 10.37 -50.94
C SER A 146 0.58 10.58 -52.01
N LEU A 147 1.87 10.65 -51.61
CA LEU A 147 3.02 10.73 -52.49
C LEU A 147 3.52 9.37 -52.98
N SER A 148 3.04 8.27 -52.43
CA SER A 148 3.47 6.89 -52.74
C SER A 148 2.53 6.11 -53.70
N THR A 149 1.49 6.73 -54.23
CA THR A 149 0.63 6.12 -55.26
C THR A 149 1.02 6.69 -56.62
N PRO A 150 1.69 5.92 -57.51
CA PRO A 150 1.87 6.33 -58.88
C PRO A 150 0.53 6.29 -59.61
N PRO A 151 0.17 7.25 -60.47
CA PRO A 151 -1.07 7.20 -61.23
C PRO A 151 -1.02 6.06 -62.24
N LEU A 152 -1.95 5.16 -62.18
CA LEU A 152 -2.25 4.19 -63.21
C LEU A 152 -2.74 4.95 -64.47
N CYS A 153 -1.83 5.22 -65.37
CA CYS A 153 -2.23 5.64 -66.73
C CYS A 153 -2.51 4.43 -67.58
N ALA A 154 -3.76 4.24 -67.93
CA ALA A 154 -4.20 3.44 -69.06
C ALA A 154 -3.77 4.13 -70.37
N GLY A 155 -3.25 3.32 -71.30
CA GLY A 155 -2.58 3.78 -72.47
C GLY A 155 -3.37 4.54 -73.48
N SER A 156 -2.67 5.30 -74.29
CA SER A 156 -2.90 5.43 -75.74
C SER A 156 -1.63 6.02 -76.37
N LEU A 157 -1.16 5.37 -77.40
CA LEU A 157 -0.14 5.73 -78.36
C LEU A 157 -0.44 7.09 -79.00
N VAL A 158 0.58 7.96 -79.14
CA VAL A 158 0.94 8.68 -80.39
C VAL A 158 2.30 9.39 -80.19
N ASN A 159 3.19 9.19 -81.17
CA ASN A 159 4.46 9.87 -81.33
C ASN A 159 4.35 11.42 -81.40
N ASN A 160 5.37 12.11 -80.95
CA ASN A 160 6.21 12.98 -81.74
C ASN A 160 7.31 13.69 -80.97
N ASP A 161 8.44 13.72 -81.60
CA ASP A 161 9.68 14.43 -81.28
C ASP A 161 9.47 15.91 -80.94
N TYR A 162 10.29 16.43 -80.03
CA TYR A 162 11.19 17.61 -80.27
C TYR A 162 12.06 17.87 -79.02
N ASN A 163 13.35 17.93 -79.28
CA ASN A 163 14.40 18.54 -78.45
C ASN A 163 14.08 20.00 -78.10
N VAL A 164 14.44 20.46 -76.91
CA VAL A 164 15.22 21.69 -76.69
C VAL A 164 15.84 21.68 -75.26
N SER A 165 17.10 22.00 -75.27
CA SER A 165 18.06 22.18 -74.19
C SER A 165 17.92 23.49 -73.40
N ALA A 166 18.66 23.54 -72.32
CA ALA A 166 19.15 24.72 -71.57
C ALA A 166 18.22 25.24 -70.48
N SER A 167 18.63 25.72 -69.32
CA SER A 167 19.90 26.10 -68.71
C SER A 167 19.62 26.55 -67.28
N PHE A 168 20.57 26.29 -66.40
CA PHE A 168 20.98 27.10 -65.24
C PHE A 168 20.25 28.37 -64.90
N THR A 169 19.89 28.57 -63.60
CA THR A 169 20.42 29.66 -62.76
C THR A 169 19.85 29.58 -61.33
N GLU A 170 20.75 29.49 -60.37
CA GLU A 170 20.53 30.12 -59.03
C GLU A 170 20.67 31.63 -59.18
N PRO A 171 20.10 32.43 -58.25
CA PRO A 171 20.96 32.97 -57.23
C PRO A 171 20.32 33.34 -55.87
N VAL A 172 21.14 33.19 -54.80
CA VAL A 172 21.57 34.20 -53.81
C VAL A 172 20.53 34.85 -52.88
N SER A 173 20.72 34.48 -51.62
CA SER A 173 20.72 35.22 -50.34
C SER A 173 19.96 36.52 -50.16
N THR A 174 19.26 36.67 -49.04
CA THR A 174 19.48 37.78 -48.09
C THR A 174 18.97 37.43 -46.68
N HIS A 175 19.77 37.87 -45.74
CA HIS A 175 19.59 37.97 -44.27
C HIS A 175 18.24 38.47 -43.81
N ASN A 176 17.71 37.97 -42.66
CA ASN A 176 17.71 38.73 -41.42
C ASN A 176 17.42 37.90 -40.18
N SER A 177 18.22 38.20 -39.21
CA SER A 177 18.24 37.81 -37.80
C SER A 177 16.95 38.02 -37.06
N ASN A 178 16.56 37.07 -36.16
CA ASN A 178 16.30 37.41 -34.77
C ASN A 178 16.35 36.15 -33.90
N HIS A 179 17.16 36.26 -32.89
CA HIS A 179 17.33 35.35 -31.75
C HIS A 179 16.03 35.15 -31.00
N GLU A 180 15.74 33.90 -30.66
CA GLU A 180 15.27 33.54 -29.31
C GLU A 180 15.62 32.09 -28.99
N ASN A 181 16.32 31.94 -27.87
CA ASN A 181 16.84 30.74 -27.29
C ASN A 181 15.73 29.78 -26.89
N VAL A 182 15.78 28.53 -27.34
CA VAL A 182 15.21 27.38 -26.65
C VAL A 182 16.30 26.35 -26.48
N ALA A 183 16.69 26.18 -25.23
CA ALA A 183 17.72 25.29 -24.78
C ALA A 183 17.38 23.82 -25.07
N ASN A 184 18.37 23.14 -25.60
CA ASN A 184 18.48 21.69 -25.67
C ASN A 184 18.37 21.06 -24.29
N LEU A 185 17.53 20.05 -24.18
CA LEU A 185 17.56 19.06 -23.09
C LEU A 185 17.54 17.65 -23.70
N ASP A 186 18.66 17.29 -24.32
CA ASP A 186 19.04 15.90 -24.55
C ASP A 186 20.42 15.71 -23.96
N SER A 187 20.49 15.12 -22.79
CA SER A 187 21.62 14.35 -22.30
C SER A 187 21.42 14.04 -20.82
N TYR A 188 21.09 12.84 -20.47
CA TYR A 188 21.62 12.11 -19.30
C TYR A 188 21.02 10.70 -19.25
N TYR A 189 21.62 9.79 -19.99
CA TYR A 189 21.71 8.39 -19.60
C TYR A 189 22.99 7.85 -20.21
N ASP A 190 24.03 7.86 -19.40
CA ASP A 190 25.21 7.03 -19.68
C ASP A 190 25.63 6.29 -18.42
N SER A 191 26.15 5.14 -18.73
CA SER A 191 27.07 4.27 -18.00
C SER A 191 26.40 3.26 -17.06
N SER A 192 26.73 2.04 -17.03
CA SER A 192 27.89 1.28 -17.51
C SER A 192 27.65 -0.18 -17.12
N SER A 193 27.95 -1.09 -17.97
CA SER A 193 28.50 -2.38 -17.58
C SER A 193 29.09 -3.09 -18.83
N PRO A 194 30.34 -3.57 -18.78
CA PRO A 194 30.96 -4.26 -19.89
C PRO A 194 30.88 -5.77 -19.69
N TYR A 195 30.52 -6.49 -20.75
CA TYR A 195 31.15 -7.79 -21.04
C TYR A 195 31.06 -8.09 -22.53
N SER A 196 32.24 -8.16 -23.14
CA SER A 196 32.52 -8.60 -24.46
C SER A 196 32.40 -10.12 -24.59
N SER A 197 31.85 -10.60 -25.68
CA SER A 197 32.40 -11.76 -26.39
C SER A 197 31.98 -11.72 -27.85
N THR A 198 33.00 -11.55 -28.68
CA THR A 198 33.10 -11.77 -30.11
C THR A 198 32.67 -13.18 -30.51
N THR A 199 31.90 -13.30 -31.59
CA THR A 199 32.12 -14.29 -32.64
C THR A 199 31.44 -13.86 -33.94
N THR A 200 32.21 -13.99 -34.97
CA THR A 200 32.10 -13.68 -36.39
C THR A 200 31.22 -14.67 -37.17
N HIS A 201 30.86 -14.21 -38.41
CA HIS A 201 30.41 -14.92 -39.63
C HIS A 201 28.93 -15.16 -39.82
N ASP A 202 28.35 -14.97 -40.91
CA ASP A 202 28.45 -14.45 -42.29
C ASP A 202 27.10 -14.77 -42.98
N PRO A 203 26.71 -14.16 -44.08
CA PRO A 203 25.31 -14.05 -44.48
C PRO A 203 24.89 -15.08 -45.57
N SER A 204 23.64 -15.53 -45.48
CA SER A 204 22.93 -16.08 -46.65
C SER A 204 21.43 -15.97 -46.48
N HIS A 205 20.80 -15.24 -47.40
CA HIS A 205 19.36 -15.23 -47.69
C HIS A 205 18.87 -16.60 -48.19
N PRO A 206 17.55 -16.95 -48.10
CA PRO A 206 16.52 -16.28 -48.88
C PRO A 206 15.11 -16.13 -48.24
N LEU A 207 14.37 -15.16 -48.75
CA LEU A 207 12.92 -15.01 -48.92
C LEU A 207 11.97 -16.16 -48.48
N ALA A 208 11.01 -15.84 -47.58
CA ALA A 208 9.62 -16.29 -47.77
C ALA A 208 8.64 -15.59 -46.85
N SER A 209 7.64 -14.98 -47.46
CA SER A 209 6.22 -14.90 -47.10
C SER A 209 5.78 -14.12 -45.89
N SER A 210 5.21 -13.00 -46.22
CA SER A 210 4.20 -12.22 -45.48
C SER A 210 2.97 -13.07 -45.15
N ALA A 211 2.69 -13.26 -43.85
CA ALA A 211 1.31 -13.47 -43.35
C ALA A 211 1.23 -13.25 -41.82
N SER A 212 0.24 -12.50 -41.40
CA SER A 212 -0.29 -12.35 -40.03
C SER A 212 0.46 -11.42 -39.05
N SER A 213 0.18 -10.15 -39.17
CA SER A 213 0.49 -9.09 -38.22
C SER A 213 -0.76 -8.68 -37.43
N SER A 214 -1.16 -9.46 -36.44
CA SER A 214 -2.20 -9.02 -35.47
C SER A 214 -2.01 -9.53 -34.03
N SER A 215 -0.89 -10.20 -33.74
CA SER A 215 -0.59 -10.70 -32.37
C SER A 215 0.64 -10.07 -31.69
N SER A 216 1.25 -9.03 -32.27
CA SER A 216 2.56 -8.51 -31.82
C SER A 216 2.53 -7.25 -30.93
N SER A 217 1.36 -6.74 -30.53
CA SER A 217 1.29 -5.52 -29.72
C SER A 217 1.38 -5.74 -28.19
N ILE A 218 1.42 -6.98 -27.70
CA ILE A 218 1.53 -7.27 -26.26
C ILE A 218 2.98 -7.56 -25.84
N SER A 219 3.87 -7.87 -26.77
CA SER A 219 5.25 -8.31 -26.46
C SER A 219 6.26 -7.21 -26.16
N SER A 220 5.86 -5.92 -26.17
CA SER A 220 6.77 -4.78 -25.91
C SER A 220 6.51 -4.04 -24.58
N MET A 221 5.52 -4.46 -23.79
CA MET A 221 5.24 -3.79 -22.51
C MET A 221 6.21 -4.26 -21.43
N SER A 222 6.90 -3.32 -20.76
CA SER A 222 7.78 -3.63 -19.64
C SER A 222 6.98 -4.10 -18.40
N VAL A 223 7.63 -4.87 -17.51
CA VAL A 223 7.03 -5.30 -16.24
C VAL A 223 6.58 -4.11 -15.39
N ASP A 224 7.34 -3.01 -15.41
CA ASP A 224 7.01 -1.79 -14.65
C ASP A 224 5.78 -1.07 -15.21
N ALA A 225 5.59 -1.11 -16.53
CA ALA A 225 4.36 -0.61 -17.16
C ALA A 225 3.13 -1.49 -16.85
N TYR A 226 3.32 -2.81 -16.67
CA TYR A 226 2.25 -3.74 -16.28
C TYR A 226 1.89 -3.62 -14.81
N LEU A 227 2.87 -3.44 -13.90
CA LEU A 227 2.71 -3.36 -12.45
C LEU A 227 3.18 -2.01 -11.88
N PRO A 228 2.60 -0.88 -12.30
CA PRO A 228 3.02 0.43 -11.83
C PRO A 228 2.73 0.62 -10.34
N LYS A 229 3.42 1.58 -9.72
CA LYS A 229 3.08 2.04 -8.38
C LYS A 229 1.70 2.72 -8.40
N LYS A 230 0.83 2.37 -7.47
CA LYS A 230 -0.51 2.95 -7.32
C LYS A 230 -0.52 3.91 -6.13
N SER A 231 -0.90 5.16 -6.37
CA SER A 231 -0.94 6.23 -5.37
C SER A 231 -1.88 5.90 -4.21
N PHE A 232 -3.12 5.51 -4.47
CA PHE A 232 -4.10 5.17 -3.44
C PHE A 232 -3.66 4.00 -2.54
N LEU A 233 -2.95 3.00 -3.09
CA LEU A 233 -2.42 1.88 -2.30
C LEU A 233 -1.24 2.31 -1.42
N THR A 234 -0.38 3.18 -1.95
CA THR A 234 0.75 3.71 -1.17
C THR A 234 0.26 4.53 0.01
N THR A 235 -0.70 5.44 -0.23
CA THR A 235 -1.28 6.31 0.80
C THR A 235 -2.02 5.50 1.86
N TYR A 236 -2.87 4.55 1.45
CA TYR A 236 -3.55 3.63 2.35
C TYR A 236 -2.57 2.87 3.26
N ARG A 237 -1.55 2.22 2.69
CA ARG A 237 -0.58 1.43 3.45
C ARG A 237 0.25 2.27 4.42
N ALA A 238 0.68 3.46 3.98
CA ALA A 238 1.42 4.38 4.84
C ALA A 238 0.54 4.89 6.00
N GLY A 239 -0.71 5.27 5.74
CA GLY A 239 -1.65 5.70 6.78
C GLY A 239 -1.89 4.61 7.84
N MET A 240 -2.09 3.35 7.39
CA MET A 240 -2.23 2.21 8.30
C MET A 240 -0.96 1.97 9.12
N MET A 241 0.23 2.12 8.54
CA MET A 241 1.49 1.99 9.24
C MET A 241 1.65 3.08 10.31
N ILE A 242 1.35 4.33 9.97
CA ILE A 242 1.47 5.47 10.88
C ILE A 242 0.56 5.30 12.09
N ILE A 243 -0.73 5.00 11.89
CA ILE A 243 -1.66 4.82 13.01
C ILE A 243 -1.25 3.64 13.91
N THR A 244 -0.72 2.57 13.31
CA THR A 244 -0.20 1.42 14.08
C THR A 244 1.02 1.82 14.91
N CYS A 245 1.98 2.53 14.33
CA CYS A 245 3.17 3.01 15.06
C CYS A 245 2.80 3.95 16.22
N ILE A 246 1.84 4.87 16.01
CA ILE A 246 1.38 5.76 17.09
C ILE A 246 0.68 4.96 18.19
N ALA A 247 -0.20 4.01 17.83
CA ALA A 247 -0.96 3.21 18.79
C ALA A 247 -0.07 2.32 19.68
N ILE A 248 1.09 1.83 19.15
CA ILE A 248 2.03 1.00 19.92
C ILE A 248 2.55 1.74 21.17
N LEU A 249 2.87 3.03 21.06
CA LEU A 249 3.28 3.83 22.21
C LEU A 249 2.09 4.43 22.96
N ALA A 250 1.06 4.88 22.24
CA ALA A 250 -0.09 5.57 22.84
C ALA A 250 -0.84 4.70 23.87
N VAL A 251 -0.87 3.37 23.68
CA VAL A 251 -1.55 2.43 24.58
C VAL A 251 -0.99 2.45 26.00
N ASP A 252 0.22 2.88 26.20
CA ASP A 252 0.88 2.95 27.50
C ASP A 252 0.47 4.19 28.31
N PHE A 253 -0.24 5.16 27.70
CA PHE A 253 -0.70 6.39 28.35
C PHE A 253 -2.19 6.39 28.63
N ARG A 254 -2.61 7.08 29.71
CA ARG A 254 -4.03 7.24 30.07
C ARG A 254 -4.85 8.04 29.07
N ILE A 255 -4.21 8.90 28.28
CA ILE A 255 -4.87 9.70 27.24
C ILE A 255 -5.44 8.84 26.09
N PHE A 256 -4.93 7.62 25.92
CA PHE A 256 -5.41 6.67 24.92
C PHE A 256 -6.58 5.86 25.49
N PRO A 257 -7.77 5.92 24.89
CA PRO A 257 -8.95 5.20 25.38
C PRO A 257 -8.74 3.68 25.43
N ARG A 258 -9.05 3.07 26.57
CA ARG A 258 -8.87 1.62 26.77
C ARG A 258 -9.64 0.77 25.77
N ARG A 259 -10.81 1.24 25.29
CA ARG A 259 -11.60 0.57 24.25
C ARG A 259 -10.89 0.44 22.90
N PHE A 260 -9.80 1.17 22.67
CA PHE A 260 -8.96 1.04 21.47
C PHE A 260 -7.78 0.08 21.65
N ALA A 261 -7.44 -0.26 22.87
CA ALA A 261 -6.41 -1.23 23.18
C ALA A 261 -6.85 -2.65 22.81
N LYS A 262 -5.90 -3.55 22.71
CA LYS A 262 -6.14 -4.96 22.32
C LYS A 262 -7.14 -5.63 23.24
N VAL A 263 -8.09 -6.35 22.64
CA VAL A 263 -9.12 -7.09 23.38
C VAL A 263 -8.52 -8.40 23.90
N GLU A 264 -8.89 -8.78 25.13
CA GLU A 264 -8.40 -10.01 25.77
C GLU A 264 -8.82 -11.27 25.01
N THR A 265 -10.12 -11.44 24.75
CA THR A 265 -10.62 -12.64 24.06
C THR A 265 -11.68 -12.32 23.02
N TRP A 266 -12.76 -11.62 23.41
CA TRP A 266 -13.92 -11.33 22.56
C TRP A 266 -14.18 -9.83 22.46
N GLY A 267 -14.35 -9.35 21.24
CA GLY A 267 -14.64 -7.95 20.97
C GLY A 267 -13.86 -7.40 19.78
N THR A 268 -13.92 -6.09 19.59
CA THR A 268 -13.27 -5.37 18.49
C THR A 268 -12.55 -4.13 19.02
N SER A 269 -11.33 -3.88 18.56
CA SER A 269 -10.59 -2.68 18.92
C SER A 269 -9.77 -2.13 17.75
N LEU A 270 -9.30 -0.89 17.88
CA LEU A 270 -8.43 -0.26 16.91
C LEU A 270 -7.12 -1.03 16.74
N MET A 271 -6.51 -1.47 17.84
CA MET A 271 -5.24 -2.21 17.78
C MET A 271 -5.42 -3.61 17.19
N ASP A 272 -6.56 -4.28 17.42
CA ASP A 272 -6.86 -5.58 16.79
C ASP A 272 -7.05 -5.44 15.29
N LEU A 273 -7.72 -4.38 14.85
CA LEU A 273 -7.84 -4.04 13.43
C LEU A 273 -6.47 -3.79 12.79
N GLY A 274 -5.59 -3.07 13.49
CA GLY A 274 -4.23 -2.75 13.01
C GLY A 274 -3.42 -4.00 12.68
N VAL A 275 -3.45 -5.02 13.56
CA VAL A 275 -2.76 -6.31 13.34
C VAL A 275 -3.26 -6.99 12.07
N GLY A 276 -4.58 -7.12 11.90
CA GLY A 276 -5.18 -7.75 10.73
C GLY A 276 -4.91 -6.97 9.44
N SER A 277 -5.00 -5.64 9.48
CA SER A 277 -4.73 -4.76 8.33
C SER A 277 -3.27 -4.82 7.88
N PHE A 278 -2.32 -4.99 8.81
CA PHE A 278 -0.92 -5.20 8.49
C PHE A 278 -0.73 -6.49 7.67
N VAL A 279 -1.33 -7.59 8.11
CA VAL A 279 -1.30 -8.88 7.41
C VAL A 279 -1.98 -8.79 6.05
N PHE A 280 -3.13 -8.11 5.96
CA PHE A 280 -3.83 -7.87 4.69
C PHE A 280 -2.97 -7.07 3.70
N ALA A 281 -2.35 -5.96 4.16
CA ALA A 281 -1.48 -5.12 3.33
C ALA A 281 -0.22 -5.87 2.84
N MET A 282 0.33 -6.77 3.65
CA MET A 282 1.42 -7.66 3.28
C MET A 282 0.98 -8.65 2.19
N GLY A 283 -0.19 -9.27 2.35
CA GLY A 283 -0.81 -10.12 1.34
C GLY A 283 -1.03 -9.39 0.02
N LEU A 284 -1.54 -8.16 0.05
CA LEU A 284 -1.77 -7.34 -1.14
C LEU A 284 -0.49 -7.14 -1.97
N VAL A 285 0.62 -6.83 -1.31
CA VAL A 285 1.91 -6.63 -2.00
C VAL A 285 2.50 -7.94 -2.50
N SER A 286 2.27 -9.06 -1.80
CA SER A 286 2.77 -10.38 -2.20
C SER A 286 2.26 -10.83 -3.58
N ALA A 287 1.12 -10.29 -4.04
CA ALA A 287 0.58 -10.58 -5.37
C ALA A 287 1.51 -10.13 -6.52
N ARG A 288 2.48 -9.24 -6.27
CA ARG A 288 3.42 -8.79 -7.32
C ARG A 288 4.28 -9.92 -7.88
N GLY A 289 4.73 -10.85 -7.04
CA GLY A 289 5.55 -12.00 -7.48
C GLY A 289 4.81 -12.88 -8.49
N PRO A 290 3.69 -13.49 -8.11
CA PRO A 290 2.86 -14.28 -9.02
C PRO A 290 2.41 -13.52 -10.27
N LEU A 291 2.01 -12.25 -10.16
CA LEU A 291 1.63 -11.43 -11.31
C LEU A 291 2.78 -11.24 -12.30
N LYS A 292 4.00 -11.06 -11.81
CA LYS A 292 5.20 -10.96 -12.65
C LYS A 292 5.48 -12.30 -13.36
N GLU A 293 5.40 -13.43 -12.65
CA GLU A 293 5.60 -14.77 -13.23
C GLU A 293 4.55 -15.05 -14.33
N MET A 294 3.27 -14.73 -14.05
CA MET A 294 2.20 -14.85 -15.04
C MET A 294 2.41 -13.96 -16.27
N PHE A 295 2.87 -12.71 -16.08
CA PHE A 295 3.15 -11.79 -17.17
C PHE A 295 4.30 -12.28 -18.05
N LEU A 296 5.37 -12.82 -17.43
CA LEU A 296 6.53 -13.38 -18.13
C LEU A 296 6.28 -14.79 -18.69
N LYS A 297 5.07 -15.34 -18.49
CA LYS A 297 4.71 -16.74 -18.87
C LYS A 297 5.70 -17.78 -18.34
N GLN A 298 6.30 -17.51 -17.18
CA GLN A 298 7.19 -18.45 -16.52
C GLN A 298 6.37 -19.56 -15.86
N GLN A 299 6.80 -20.81 -16.03
CA GLN A 299 6.20 -21.93 -15.29
C GLN A 299 6.63 -21.84 -13.82
N PRO A 300 5.68 -21.90 -12.88
CA PRO A 300 6.01 -21.87 -11.47
C PRO A 300 6.71 -23.16 -11.06
N ASP A 301 7.96 -23.06 -10.64
CA ASP A 301 8.67 -24.14 -9.94
C ASP A 301 8.44 -23.97 -8.43
N LEU A 302 7.79 -24.97 -7.81
CA LEU A 302 7.47 -24.95 -6.39
C LEU A 302 8.72 -24.76 -5.52
N TRP A 303 9.76 -25.54 -5.81
CA TRP A 303 10.97 -25.55 -4.98
C TRP A 303 11.73 -24.22 -5.07
N ALA A 304 11.88 -23.68 -6.26
CA ALA A 304 12.50 -22.37 -6.48
C ALA A 304 11.70 -21.24 -5.84
N SER A 305 10.35 -21.27 -5.96
CA SER A 305 9.45 -20.27 -5.37
C SER A 305 9.45 -20.35 -3.84
N LEU A 306 9.44 -21.56 -3.27
CA LEU A 306 9.50 -21.78 -1.82
C LEU A 306 10.85 -21.32 -1.25
N LYS A 307 11.97 -21.69 -1.88
CA LYS A 307 13.31 -21.25 -1.48
C LYS A 307 13.43 -19.72 -1.50
N ARG A 308 12.89 -19.08 -2.53
CA ARG A 308 12.85 -17.60 -2.65
C ARG A 308 12.01 -17.00 -1.53
N SER A 309 10.82 -17.55 -1.26
CA SER A 309 9.92 -17.10 -0.19
C SER A 309 10.57 -17.23 1.19
N ILE A 310 11.16 -18.37 1.50
CA ILE A 310 11.90 -18.59 2.76
C ILE A 310 13.07 -17.59 2.87
N GLY A 311 13.86 -17.42 1.81
CA GLY A 311 14.96 -16.45 1.80
C GLY A 311 14.52 -15.01 2.09
N GLN A 312 13.36 -14.60 1.58
CA GLN A 312 12.79 -13.28 1.84
C GLN A 312 12.26 -13.11 3.26
N THR A 313 11.81 -14.18 3.91
CA THR A 313 11.22 -14.11 5.25
C THR A 313 12.19 -14.45 6.37
N THR A 314 13.37 -14.98 6.05
CA THR A 314 14.41 -15.34 7.04
C THR A 314 14.77 -14.17 7.94
N SER A 315 14.92 -12.97 7.39
CA SER A 315 15.22 -11.76 8.17
C SER A 315 14.12 -11.42 9.19
N VAL A 316 12.85 -11.58 8.80
CA VAL A 316 11.70 -11.34 9.69
C VAL A 316 11.63 -12.41 10.79
N LEU A 317 11.93 -13.67 10.46
CA LEU A 317 12.00 -14.76 11.44
C LEU A 317 13.15 -14.55 12.43
N LEU A 318 14.32 -14.12 11.96
CA LEU A 318 15.46 -13.75 12.82
C LEU A 318 15.12 -12.60 13.76
N LEU A 319 14.39 -11.59 13.29
CA LEU A 319 13.89 -10.51 14.15
C LEU A 319 12.91 -11.04 15.21
N GLY A 320 12.05 -12.00 14.84
CA GLY A 320 11.17 -12.68 15.79
C GLY A 320 11.94 -13.41 16.88
N LEU A 321 12.99 -14.11 16.52
CA LEU A 321 13.88 -14.80 17.45
C LEU A 321 14.66 -13.80 18.33
N LEU A 322 15.22 -12.76 17.73
CA LEU A 322 15.92 -11.71 18.47
C LEU A 322 15.00 -11.03 19.49
N ARG A 323 13.77 -10.69 19.10
CA ARG A 323 12.77 -10.17 20.03
C ARG A 323 12.51 -11.10 21.20
N LEU A 324 12.34 -12.40 20.94
CA LEU A 324 12.13 -13.40 21.98
C LEU A 324 13.28 -13.43 22.98
N LEU A 325 14.53 -13.37 22.49
CA LEU A 325 15.73 -13.36 23.33
C LEU A 325 15.81 -12.07 24.16
N LEU A 326 15.56 -10.92 23.55
CA LEU A 326 15.62 -9.61 24.22
C LEU A 326 14.57 -9.48 25.32
N VAL A 327 13.33 -9.89 25.05
CA VAL A 327 12.23 -9.83 26.03
C VAL A 327 12.53 -10.72 27.25
N LYS A 328 13.07 -11.92 27.03
CA LYS A 328 13.48 -12.81 28.12
C LYS A 328 14.71 -12.29 28.89
N ALA A 329 15.67 -11.65 28.19
CA ALA A 329 16.87 -11.10 28.83
C ALA A 329 16.58 -9.88 29.73
N VAL A 330 15.55 -9.07 29.39
CA VAL A 330 15.18 -7.85 30.13
C VAL A 330 14.05 -8.08 31.13
N ASP A 331 13.52 -9.32 31.23
CA ASP A 331 12.32 -9.67 32.03
C ASP A 331 11.15 -8.72 31.76
N TYR A 332 10.98 -8.35 30.46
CA TYR A 332 9.92 -7.48 30.02
C TYR A 332 8.58 -8.24 30.05
N HIS A 333 7.55 -7.58 30.56
CA HIS A 333 6.24 -8.22 30.68
C HIS A 333 5.62 -8.56 29.31
N GLU A 334 5.40 -9.84 29.06
CA GLU A 334 4.71 -10.35 27.86
C GLU A 334 3.28 -10.78 28.18
N HIS A 335 2.34 -10.33 27.35
CA HIS A 335 0.99 -10.90 27.34
C HIS A 335 1.01 -12.27 26.64
N ILE A 336 1.31 -13.32 27.43
CA ILE A 336 1.38 -14.72 26.95
C ILE A 336 0.06 -15.15 26.26
N SER A 337 -1.08 -14.54 26.64
CA SER A 337 -2.40 -14.81 26.05
C SER A 337 -2.54 -14.36 24.59
N GLU A 338 -1.63 -13.53 24.07
CA GLU A 338 -1.71 -13.05 22.68
C GLU A 338 -1.24 -14.05 21.63
N TYR A 339 -0.05 -14.60 21.83
CA TYR A 339 0.61 -15.49 20.86
C TYR A 339 1.19 -16.74 21.51
N GLY A 340 1.44 -16.72 22.81
CA GLY A 340 2.07 -17.79 23.56
C GLY A 340 3.41 -17.40 24.18
N VAL A 341 4.17 -18.39 24.68
CA VAL A 341 5.42 -18.19 25.41
C VAL A 341 6.62 -17.91 24.49
N HIS A 342 6.64 -18.55 23.31
CA HIS A 342 7.77 -18.46 22.36
C HIS A 342 7.36 -17.86 21.02
N TRP A 343 6.05 -17.80 20.73
CA TRP A 343 5.52 -17.25 19.50
C TRP A 343 5.36 -15.73 19.60
N ASN A 344 5.58 -15.01 18.51
CA ASN A 344 5.34 -13.57 18.43
C ASN A 344 4.84 -13.17 17.03
N PHE A 345 4.44 -11.93 16.88
CA PHE A 345 3.90 -11.42 15.62
C PHE A 345 4.86 -11.54 14.43
N PHE A 346 6.17 -11.37 14.64
CA PHE A 346 7.15 -11.53 13.56
C PHE A 346 7.24 -12.98 13.07
N MET A 347 7.10 -13.97 13.96
CA MET A 347 7.02 -15.37 13.54
C MET A 347 5.78 -15.62 12.67
N THR A 348 4.61 -15.06 13.06
CA THR A 348 3.40 -15.14 12.22
C THR A 348 3.67 -14.53 10.83
N LEU A 349 4.24 -13.31 10.75
CA LEU A 349 4.56 -12.65 9.49
C LEU A 349 5.58 -13.44 8.64
N GLY A 350 6.58 -14.02 9.28
CA GLY A 350 7.64 -14.76 8.58
C GLY A 350 7.17 -16.10 8.01
N PHE A 351 6.23 -16.78 8.67
CA PHE A 351 5.70 -18.03 8.15
C PHE A 351 4.62 -17.88 7.09
N LEU A 352 3.90 -16.75 7.02
CA LEU A 352 2.80 -16.56 6.07
C LEU A 352 3.23 -16.71 4.60
N PRO A 353 4.29 -16.05 4.07
CA PRO A 353 4.63 -16.12 2.66
C PRO A 353 5.01 -17.53 2.15
N PRO A 354 5.80 -18.35 2.86
CA PRO A 354 6.05 -19.74 2.47
C PRO A 354 4.77 -20.57 2.35
N PHE A 355 3.86 -20.46 3.32
CA PHE A 355 2.58 -21.19 3.27
C PHE A 355 1.70 -20.72 2.11
N VAL A 356 1.64 -19.41 1.87
CA VAL A 356 0.91 -18.84 0.72
C VAL A 356 1.51 -19.31 -0.61
N THR A 357 2.83 -19.48 -0.69
CA THR A 357 3.49 -20.01 -1.89
C THR A 357 3.00 -21.44 -2.20
N LEU A 358 2.84 -22.29 -1.17
CA LEU A 358 2.25 -23.62 -1.32
C LEU A 358 0.81 -23.54 -1.85
N PHE A 359 -0.02 -22.69 -1.24
CA PHE A 359 -1.42 -22.50 -1.69
C PHE A 359 -1.50 -22.02 -3.14
N ASN A 360 -0.68 -21.06 -3.52
CA ASN A 360 -0.64 -20.52 -4.88
C ASN A 360 -0.25 -21.59 -5.90
N PHE A 361 0.72 -22.43 -5.59
CA PHE A 361 1.16 -23.51 -6.47
C PHE A 361 0.03 -24.51 -6.74
N TYR A 362 -0.64 -24.99 -5.69
CA TYR A 362 -1.73 -25.97 -5.84
C TYR A 362 -2.99 -25.38 -6.48
N SER A 363 -3.25 -24.07 -6.36
CA SER A 363 -4.43 -23.42 -6.93
C SER A 363 -4.23 -22.91 -8.34
N ASN A 364 -3.01 -22.98 -8.91
CA ASN A 364 -2.66 -22.33 -10.18
C ASN A 364 -3.11 -20.85 -10.26
N TYR A 365 -3.12 -20.14 -9.12
CA TYR A 365 -3.56 -18.75 -8.99
C TYR A 365 -5.00 -18.48 -9.47
N THR A 366 -5.86 -19.51 -9.56
CA THR A 366 -7.18 -19.37 -10.22
C THR A 366 -8.23 -18.70 -9.36
N LEU A 367 -8.25 -18.94 -8.05
CA LEU A 367 -9.30 -18.48 -7.14
C LEU A 367 -8.80 -18.04 -5.76
N PRO A 368 -7.90 -17.04 -5.65
CA PRO A 368 -7.34 -16.67 -4.35
C PRO A 368 -8.39 -16.16 -3.35
N SER A 369 -9.48 -15.51 -3.82
CA SER A 369 -10.59 -15.07 -2.95
C SER A 369 -11.37 -16.25 -2.36
N ALA A 370 -11.62 -17.28 -3.15
CA ALA A 370 -12.32 -18.49 -2.70
C ALA A 370 -11.44 -19.26 -1.69
N MET A 371 -10.13 -19.30 -1.91
CA MET A 371 -9.20 -19.93 -0.96
C MET A 371 -9.17 -19.22 0.39
N SER A 372 -9.14 -17.88 0.38
CA SER A 372 -9.23 -17.10 1.61
C SER A 372 -10.47 -17.46 2.42
N LEU A 373 -11.65 -17.40 1.80
CA LEU A 373 -12.91 -17.77 2.46
C LEU A 373 -12.92 -19.24 2.87
N GLY A 374 -12.44 -20.14 2.02
CA GLY A 374 -12.39 -21.58 2.30
C GLY A 374 -11.56 -21.89 3.55
N VAL A 375 -10.34 -21.33 3.64
CA VAL A 375 -9.48 -21.46 4.83
C VAL A 375 -10.17 -20.91 6.08
N GLY A 376 -10.80 -19.73 5.98
CA GLY A 376 -11.52 -19.11 7.10
C GLY A 376 -12.72 -19.94 7.56
N VAL A 377 -13.52 -20.48 6.63
CA VAL A 377 -14.69 -21.31 6.93
C VAL A 377 -14.28 -22.65 7.54
N VAL A 378 -13.29 -23.34 6.96
CA VAL A 378 -12.77 -24.61 7.50
C VAL A 378 -12.22 -24.39 8.91
N TYR A 379 -11.46 -23.33 9.12
CA TYR A 379 -10.93 -23.02 10.45
C TYR A 379 -12.06 -22.70 11.45
N GLN A 380 -13.08 -21.96 11.05
CA GLN A 380 -14.24 -21.70 11.89
C GLN A 380 -14.99 -22.99 12.22
N ALA A 381 -15.14 -23.91 11.27
CA ALA A 381 -15.75 -25.21 11.52
C ALA A 381 -14.96 -26.02 12.56
N LEU A 382 -13.62 -26.02 12.48
CA LEU A 382 -12.76 -26.62 13.48
C LEU A 382 -12.95 -25.97 14.86
N LEU A 383 -13.03 -24.65 14.94
CA LEU A 383 -13.29 -23.94 16.20
C LEU A 383 -14.66 -24.26 16.81
N THR A 384 -15.68 -24.50 15.98
CA THR A 384 -17.07 -24.69 16.43
C THR A 384 -17.38 -26.14 16.76
N TYR A 385 -16.96 -27.09 15.88
CA TYR A 385 -17.37 -28.49 15.97
C TYR A 385 -16.34 -29.40 16.67
N THR A 386 -15.15 -28.88 17.00
CA THR A 386 -14.12 -29.61 17.75
C THR A 386 -13.81 -28.93 19.08
N PRO A 387 -13.16 -29.60 20.04
CA PRO A 387 -12.75 -29.01 21.31
C PRO A 387 -11.62 -27.97 21.17
N LEU A 388 -11.28 -27.54 19.93
CA LEU A 388 -10.15 -26.67 19.65
C LEU A 388 -10.26 -25.31 20.37
N THR A 389 -11.43 -24.67 20.37
CA THR A 389 -11.64 -23.40 21.08
C THR A 389 -11.36 -23.55 22.57
N ARG A 390 -11.87 -24.63 23.20
CA ARG A 390 -11.60 -24.93 24.61
C ARG A 390 -10.11 -25.17 24.84
N PHE A 391 -9.45 -25.93 23.96
CA PHE A 391 -8.01 -26.16 24.03
C PHE A 391 -7.22 -24.84 23.99
N ILE A 392 -7.50 -23.95 23.03
CA ILE A 392 -6.79 -22.68 22.89
C ILE A 392 -7.00 -21.79 24.14
N LEU A 393 -8.21 -21.72 24.66
CA LEU A 393 -8.52 -20.80 25.76
C LEU A 393 -8.10 -21.34 27.13
N THR A 394 -8.28 -22.63 27.41
CA THR A 394 -8.20 -23.18 28.76
C THR A 394 -7.14 -24.26 29.01
N ALA A 395 -6.54 -24.85 27.95
CA ALA A 395 -5.56 -25.92 28.16
C ALA A 395 -4.31 -25.45 28.93
N PRO A 396 -3.77 -26.25 29.83
CA PRO A 396 -2.53 -25.95 30.55
C PRO A 396 -1.33 -25.89 29.58
N ARG A 397 -0.32 -25.08 29.92
CA ARG A 397 0.86 -24.80 29.07
C ARG A 397 2.00 -25.75 29.42
N THR A 398 1.88 -27.03 29.09
CA THR A 398 2.84 -28.09 29.47
C THR A 398 3.78 -28.51 28.35
N GLY A 399 3.37 -28.39 27.08
CA GLY A 399 4.15 -28.78 25.90
C GLY A 399 4.34 -27.64 24.92
N ILE A 400 5.23 -27.82 23.94
CA ILE A 400 5.57 -26.75 22.95
C ILE A 400 4.31 -26.22 22.24
N VAL A 401 3.40 -27.08 21.83
CA VAL A 401 2.16 -26.68 21.15
C VAL A 401 1.23 -25.96 22.13
N SER A 402 1.03 -26.46 23.35
CA SER A 402 0.16 -25.83 24.34
C SER A 402 0.73 -24.52 24.89
N MET A 403 2.05 -24.35 24.92
CA MET A 403 2.71 -23.08 25.26
C MET A 403 2.48 -22.00 24.21
N ASN A 404 2.30 -22.36 22.94
CA ASN A 404 2.16 -21.45 21.80
C ASN A 404 0.82 -21.60 21.07
N LYS A 405 -0.19 -22.14 21.75
CA LYS A 405 -1.47 -22.51 21.16
C LYS A 405 -2.20 -21.32 20.50
N GLU A 406 -2.15 -20.14 21.10
CA GLU A 406 -2.76 -18.94 20.51
C GLU A 406 -2.09 -18.57 19.18
N GLY A 407 -0.76 -18.52 19.12
CA GLY A 407 -0.01 -18.17 17.91
C GLY A 407 -0.16 -19.19 16.79
N ILE A 408 -0.04 -20.48 17.11
CA ILE A 408 -0.11 -21.58 16.14
C ILE A 408 -1.49 -21.66 15.48
N PHE A 409 -2.56 -21.61 16.26
CA PHE A 409 -3.91 -21.79 15.70
C PHE A 409 -4.44 -20.50 15.07
N SER A 410 -4.20 -19.32 15.65
CA SER A 410 -4.58 -18.04 15.03
C SER A 410 -3.86 -17.78 13.69
N PHE A 411 -2.71 -18.41 13.46
CA PHE A 411 -1.99 -18.39 12.20
C PHE A 411 -2.89 -18.75 11.00
N ILE A 412 -3.80 -19.70 11.17
CA ILE A 412 -4.72 -20.15 10.10
C ILE A 412 -5.67 -18.99 9.72
N GLY A 413 -6.19 -18.26 10.69
CA GLY A 413 -7.01 -17.07 10.42
C GLY A 413 -6.21 -15.94 9.78
N TYR A 414 -4.97 -15.71 10.23
CA TYR A 414 -4.08 -14.73 9.58
C TYR A 414 -3.71 -15.15 8.16
N LEU A 415 -3.56 -16.44 7.87
CA LEU A 415 -3.37 -16.96 6.51
C LEU A 415 -4.58 -16.61 5.62
N SER A 416 -5.80 -16.76 6.14
CA SER A 416 -7.02 -16.36 5.44
C SER A 416 -7.01 -14.85 5.12
N ILE A 417 -6.64 -13.98 6.07
CA ILE A 417 -6.53 -12.52 5.85
C ILE A 417 -5.45 -12.20 4.81
N PHE A 418 -4.32 -12.87 4.86
CA PHE A 418 -3.23 -12.67 3.90
C PHE A 418 -3.67 -13.04 2.48
N LEU A 419 -4.34 -14.19 2.30
CA LEU A 419 -4.90 -14.62 1.02
C LEU A 419 -5.97 -13.65 0.49
N ALA A 420 -6.81 -13.06 1.37
CA ALA A 420 -7.74 -12.00 0.99
C ALA A 420 -7.01 -10.74 0.47
N GLY A 421 -5.94 -10.34 1.16
CA GLY A 421 -5.07 -9.26 0.71
C GLY A 421 -4.42 -9.56 -0.64
N GLN A 422 -3.88 -10.77 -0.82
CA GLN A 422 -3.29 -11.21 -2.08
C GLN A 422 -4.31 -11.22 -3.22
N ALA A 423 -5.52 -11.73 -2.98
CA ALA A 423 -6.62 -11.67 -3.93
C ALA A 423 -6.90 -10.22 -4.36
N THR A 424 -6.97 -9.29 -3.41
CA THR A 424 -7.14 -7.87 -3.69
C THR A 424 -6.00 -7.33 -4.55
N GLY A 425 -4.76 -7.75 -4.29
CA GLY A 425 -3.58 -7.39 -5.07
C GLY A 425 -3.68 -7.83 -6.53
N PHE A 426 -4.20 -9.03 -6.81
CA PHE A 426 -4.40 -9.52 -8.18
C PHE A 426 -5.33 -8.63 -9.01
N TYR A 427 -6.27 -7.92 -8.38
CA TYR A 427 -7.21 -7.04 -9.08
C TYR A 427 -6.77 -5.57 -9.09
N THR A 428 -6.02 -5.12 -8.10
CA THR A 428 -5.70 -3.69 -7.94
C THR A 428 -4.32 -3.29 -8.47
N LEU A 429 -3.35 -4.21 -8.50
CA LEU A 429 -1.97 -3.89 -8.93
C LEU A 429 -1.81 -3.77 -10.45
N PRO A 430 -2.34 -4.66 -11.31
CA PRO A 430 -2.12 -4.61 -12.74
C PRO A 430 -2.72 -3.37 -13.39
N THR A 431 -2.13 -2.93 -14.49
CA THR A 431 -2.70 -1.86 -15.35
C THR A 431 -3.97 -2.36 -16.05
N THR A 432 -3.94 -3.62 -16.51
CA THR A 432 -5.11 -4.31 -17.08
C THR A 432 -5.62 -5.32 -16.06
N PRO A 433 -6.70 -5.02 -15.34
CA PRO A 433 -7.25 -5.97 -14.36
C PRO A 433 -7.69 -7.27 -15.05
N ARG A 434 -7.50 -8.37 -14.34
CA ARG A 434 -7.95 -9.68 -14.80
C ARG A 434 -9.45 -9.61 -15.08
N HIS A 435 -9.88 -10.04 -16.28
CA HIS A 435 -11.31 -10.12 -16.61
C HIS A 435 -12.01 -11.06 -15.65
N ILE A 436 -12.88 -10.51 -14.81
CA ILE A 436 -13.86 -11.30 -14.07
C ILE A 436 -15.10 -11.38 -14.96
N PRO A 437 -15.50 -12.56 -15.45
CA PRO A 437 -16.63 -12.69 -16.40
C PRO A 437 -17.93 -12.05 -15.89
N TYR A 438 -18.17 -12.07 -14.58
CA TYR A 438 -19.35 -11.45 -13.95
C TYR A 438 -19.26 -9.92 -13.85
N VAL A 439 -18.08 -9.36 -13.60
CA VAL A 439 -17.89 -7.91 -13.45
C VAL A 439 -17.94 -7.22 -14.81
N SER A 440 -17.44 -7.85 -15.87
CA SER A 440 -17.51 -7.30 -17.23
C SER A 440 -18.94 -7.19 -17.75
N ARG A 441 -19.84 -8.10 -17.36
CA ARG A 441 -21.28 -8.03 -17.70
C ARG A 441 -22.01 -6.90 -16.98
N LEU A 442 -21.64 -6.61 -15.70
CA LEU A 442 -22.23 -5.52 -14.91
C LEU A 442 -21.78 -4.12 -15.36
N LEU A 443 -20.58 -4.00 -15.92
CA LEU A 443 -19.98 -2.71 -16.28
C LEU A 443 -20.37 -2.17 -17.64
N GLY A 444 -21.10 -2.92 -18.48
CA GLY A 444 -21.51 -2.50 -19.83
C GLY A 444 -20.30 -2.04 -20.67
N SER A 445 -20.17 -2.56 -21.87
CA SER A 445 -19.12 -2.19 -22.84
C SER A 445 -19.32 -0.75 -23.36
N GLY A 446 -19.12 0.26 -22.50
CA GLY A 446 -19.13 1.66 -22.92
C GLY A 446 -17.73 2.09 -23.36
N SER A 447 -17.64 2.89 -24.40
CA SER A 447 -16.44 3.40 -25.12
C SER A 447 -15.51 4.30 -24.29
N SER A 448 -15.15 3.93 -23.08
CA SER A 448 -14.15 4.60 -22.27
C SER A 448 -12.76 3.99 -22.60
N GLY A 449 -11.72 4.79 -22.74
CA GLY A 449 -10.37 4.32 -23.01
C GLY A 449 -9.87 3.27 -21.98
N PRO A 450 -8.82 2.51 -22.28
CA PRO A 450 -8.41 1.33 -21.50
C PRO A 450 -8.11 1.62 -20.02
N LEU A 451 -7.63 2.81 -19.68
CA LEU A 451 -7.34 3.20 -18.28
C LEU A 451 -8.62 3.55 -17.49
N ALA A 452 -9.60 4.20 -18.12
CA ALA A 452 -10.87 4.50 -17.47
C ALA A 452 -11.68 3.23 -17.21
N ALA A 453 -11.62 2.26 -18.13
CA ALA A 453 -12.19 0.93 -17.95
C ALA A 453 -11.52 0.17 -16.78
N SER A 454 -10.19 0.28 -16.65
CA SER A 454 -9.44 -0.31 -15.53
C SER A 454 -9.84 0.26 -14.17
N ARG A 455 -9.97 1.59 -14.03
CA ARG A 455 -10.39 2.22 -12.77
C ARG A 455 -11.81 1.84 -12.36
N LYS A 456 -12.75 1.82 -13.30
CA LYS A 456 -14.12 1.37 -13.05
C LYS A 456 -14.13 -0.08 -12.57
N ALA A 457 -13.36 -0.97 -13.20
CA ALA A 457 -13.26 -2.37 -12.79
C ALA A 457 -12.72 -2.53 -11.37
N ILE A 458 -11.68 -1.77 -11.00
CA ILE A 458 -11.12 -1.79 -9.64
C ILE A 458 -12.15 -1.27 -8.63
N LEU A 459 -12.83 -0.14 -8.92
CA LEU A 459 -13.89 0.41 -8.05
C LEU A 459 -15.00 -0.61 -7.83
N THR A 460 -15.50 -1.24 -8.91
CA THR A 460 -16.58 -2.24 -8.81
C THR A 460 -16.13 -3.46 -8.03
N TYR A 461 -14.91 -3.97 -8.27
CA TYR A 461 -14.38 -5.08 -7.50
C TYR A 461 -14.30 -4.76 -6.00
N LEU A 462 -13.71 -3.62 -5.63
CA LEU A 462 -13.56 -3.22 -4.23
C LEU A 462 -14.92 -3.04 -3.54
N LEU A 463 -15.90 -2.46 -4.26
CA LEU A 463 -17.25 -2.25 -3.74
C LEU A 463 -17.97 -3.58 -3.53
N VAL A 464 -18.00 -4.44 -4.55
CA VAL A 464 -18.72 -5.74 -4.50
C VAL A 464 -18.06 -6.66 -3.47
N ALA A 465 -16.73 -6.78 -3.49
CA ALA A 465 -16.00 -7.60 -2.53
C ALA A 465 -16.15 -7.05 -1.10
N GLY A 466 -16.05 -5.72 -0.92
CA GLY A 466 -16.20 -5.07 0.38
C GLY A 466 -17.58 -5.28 0.98
N ILE A 467 -18.65 -5.04 0.19
CA ILE A 467 -20.03 -5.29 0.63
C ILE A 467 -20.26 -6.79 0.88
N GLY A 468 -19.75 -7.67 0.02
CA GLY A 468 -19.86 -9.11 0.20
C GLY A 468 -19.27 -9.60 1.53
N HIS A 469 -18.04 -9.19 1.87
CA HIS A 469 -17.42 -9.54 3.15
C HIS A 469 -18.14 -8.90 4.34
N ALA A 470 -18.62 -7.65 4.21
CA ALA A 470 -19.40 -6.99 5.26
C ALA A 470 -20.74 -7.70 5.49
N SER A 471 -21.43 -8.15 4.44
CA SER A 471 -22.68 -8.91 4.56
C SER A 471 -22.44 -10.27 5.23
N LEU A 472 -21.38 -11.00 4.85
CA LEU A 472 -20.99 -12.24 5.52
C LEU A 472 -20.63 -12.00 6.99
N PHE A 473 -19.93 -10.91 7.29
CA PHE A 473 -19.65 -10.52 8.67
C PHE A 473 -20.93 -10.32 9.49
N LEU A 474 -21.92 -9.61 8.94
CA LEU A 474 -23.22 -9.41 9.61
C LEU A 474 -23.99 -10.72 9.78
N ILE A 475 -23.97 -11.61 8.80
CA ILE A 475 -24.56 -12.94 8.91
C ILE A 475 -23.91 -13.73 10.05
N CYS A 476 -22.58 -13.76 10.10
CA CYS A 476 -21.86 -14.45 11.17
C CYS A 476 -22.13 -13.87 12.55
N THR A 477 -22.12 -12.53 12.70
CA THR A 477 -22.22 -11.89 14.01
C THR A 477 -23.65 -11.71 14.49
N LYS A 478 -24.60 -11.35 13.62
CA LYS A 478 -26.00 -11.10 13.96
C LYS A 478 -26.91 -12.29 13.68
N GLY A 479 -26.65 -13.03 12.59
CA GLY A 479 -27.43 -14.22 12.23
C GLY A 479 -27.04 -15.45 13.04
N LEU A 480 -25.73 -15.74 13.13
CA LEU A 480 -25.19 -16.92 13.81
C LEU A 480 -24.68 -16.63 15.24
N ASN A 481 -24.79 -15.39 15.73
CA ASN A 481 -24.33 -14.95 17.05
C ASN A 481 -22.86 -15.32 17.36
N MET A 482 -21.99 -15.31 16.35
CA MET A 482 -20.58 -15.60 16.52
C MET A 482 -19.83 -14.35 17.01
N PRO A 483 -19.22 -14.36 18.20
CA PRO A 483 -18.43 -13.23 18.68
C PRO A 483 -17.12 -13.07 17.89
N VAL A 484 -16.65 -11.84 17.75
CA VAL A 484 -15.38 -11.52 17.10
C VAL A 484 -14.23 -11.80 18.06
N SER A 485 -13.16 -12.47 17.59
CA SER A 485 -11.97 -12.71 18.39
C SER A 485 -10.70 -12.62 17.55
N ARG A 486 -9.84 -11.62 17.86
CA ARG A 486 -8.48 -11.55 17.30
C ARG A 486 -7.60 -12.67 17.85
N ARG A 487 -7.72 -13.02 19.14
CA ARG A 487 -6.92 -14.07 19.79
C ARG A 487 -7.08 -15.42 19.10
N LEU A 488 -8.29 -15.74 18.65
CA LEU A 488 -8.56 -16.93 17.84
C LEU A 488 -8.36 -16.68 16.34
N ALA A 489 -8.31 -15.43 15.90
CA ALA A 489 -8.38 -15.02 14.49
C ALA A 489 -9.52 -15.74 13.74
N ASN A 490 -10.72 -15.77 14.36
CA ASN A 490 -11.87 -16.51 13.86
C ASN A 490 -12.50 -15.87 12.62
N LEU A 491 -13.43 -16.57 11.96
CA LEU A 491 -14.04 -16.11 10.71
C LEU A 491 -14.67 -14.70 10.82
N PRO A 492 -15.44 -14.34 11.87
CA PRO A 492 -15.92 -12.97 12.01
C PRO A 492 -14.80 -11.92 12.02
N TYR A 493 -13.68 -12.20 12.69
CA TYR A 493 -12.52 -11.31 12.68
C TYR A 493 -11.91 -11.16 11.29
N VAL A 494 -11.73 -12.28 10.56
CA VAL A 494 -11.22 -12.29 9.17
C VAL A 494 -12.10 -11.44 8.26
N LEU A 495 -13.42 -11.63 8.33
CA LEU A 495 -14.40 -10.91 7.51
C LEU A 495 -14.44 -9.41 7.83
N TRP A 496 -14.39 -9.05 9.12
CA TRP A 496 -14.33 -7.65 9.54
C TRP A 496 -13.07 -6.94 9.01
N VAL A 497 -11.90 -7.53 9.25
CA VAL A 497 -10.63 -6.97 8.77
C VAL A 497 -10.63 -6.84 7.25
N THR A 498 -11.06 -7.88 6.53
CA THR A 498 -11.09 -7.87 5.06
C THR A 498 -12.04 -6.81 4.52
N SER A 499 -13.28 -6.74 5.02
CA SER A 499 -14.25 -5.74 4.58
C SER A 499 -13.78 -4.32 4.85
N TYR A 500 -13.21 -4.06 6.04
CA TYR A 500 -12.63 -2.77 6.39
C TYR A 500 -11.57 -2.34 5.38
N ASN A 501 -10.58 -3.19 5.12
CA ASN A 501 -9.47 -2.84 4.24
C ASN A 501 -9.93 -2.63 2.78
N LEU A 502 -10.84 -3.45 2.27
CA LEU A 502 -11.43 -3.27 0.93
C LEU A 502 -12.16 -1.93 0.82
N MET A 503 -12.98 -1.57 1.82
CA MET A 503 -13.71 -0.30 1.81
C MET A 503 -12.78 0.91 1.97
N TYR A 504 -11.73 0.82 2.78
CA TYR A 504 -10.75 1.91 2.90
C TYR A 504 -9.95 2.11 1.62
N ILE A 505 -9.50 1.04 0.97
CA ILE A 505 -8.84 1.13 -0.34
C ILE A 505 -9.78 1.77 -1.38
N LEU A 506 -11.07 1.41 -1.36
CA LEU A 506 -12.10 2.02 -2.20
C LEU A 506 -12.20 3.53 -1.96
N LEU A 507 -12.26 3.95 -0.69
CA LEU A 507 -12.37 5.38 -0.33
C LEU A 507 -11.13 6.17 -0.75
N TYR A 508 -9.90 5.64 -0.57
CA TYR A 508 -8.68 6.28 -1.08
C TYR A 508 -8.68 6.40 -2.60
N LEU A 509 -9.15 5.37 -3.31
CA LEU A 509 -9.30 5.43 -4.77
C LEU A 509 -10.35 6.46 -5.19
N LEU A 510 -11.47 6.61 -4.46
CA LEU A 510 -12.47 7.63 -4.73
C LEU A 510 -11.91 9.04 -4.56
N VAL A 511 -11.15 9.32 -3.49
CA VAL A 511 -10.45 10.59 -3.32
C VAL A 511 -9.52 10.85 -4.50
N GLU A 512 -8.74 9.85 -4.93
CA GLU A 512 -7.88 10.00 -6.10
C GLU A 512 -8.68 10.32 -7.37
N VAL A 513 -9.80 9.67 -7.60
CA VAL A 513 -10.66 9.92 -8.78
C VAL A 513 -11.25 11.35 -8.76
N ILE A 514 -11.63 11.86 -7.60
CA ILE A 514 -12.19 13.19 -7.42
C ILE A 514 -11.14 14.28 -7.69
N PHE A 515 -9.95 14.15 -7.11
CA PHE A 515 -8.92 15.19 -7.20
C PHE A 515 -8.04 15.08 -8.44
N TYR A 516 -7.86 13.88 -8.98
CA TYR A 516 -7.01 13.56 -10.14
C TYR A 516 -7.81 12.81 -11.22
N PRO A 517 -8.83 13.47 -11.84
CA PRO A 517 -9.57 12.86 -12.95
C PRO A 517 -8.59 12.55 -14.08
N SER A 518 -8.73 11.34 -14.62
CA SER A 518 -7.75 10.70 -15.48
C SER A 518 -7.25 11.51 -16.68
N SER A 519 -5.94 11.45 -16.92
CA SER A 519 -5.32 11.64 -18.22
C SER A 519 -4.52 10.38 -18.60
N ASP A 520 -4.67 9.92 -19.83
CA ASP A 520 -4.17 8.62 -20.27
C ASP A 520 -2.65 8.55 -20.54
N HIS A 521 -1.88 9.65 -20.37
CA HIS A 521 -0.55 9.75 -20.97
C HIS A 521 0.64 10.12 -20.07
N ALA A 522 0.53 10.13 -18.74
CA ALA A 522 1.68 10.42 -17.87
C ALA A 522 1.55 9.71 -16.51
N GLN A 523 1.91 8.44 -16.47
CA GLN A 523 1.69 7.60 -15.28
C GLN A 523 2.68 7.90 -14.14
N GLU A 524 3.91 8.30 -14.46
CA GLU A 524 4.97 8.50 -13.45
C GLU A 524 4.92 9.89 -12.80
N SER A 525 4.74 10.96 -13.57
CA SER A 525 4.53 12.31 -13.04
C SER A 525 3.25 12.42 -12.19
N LYS A 526 2.25 11.59 -12.48
CA LYS A 526 0.98 11.56 -11.77
C LYS A 526 1.07 10.90 -10.39
N TYR A 527 1.95 9.91 -10.22
CA TYR A 527 2.15 9.25 -8.93
C TYR A 527 2.76 10.21 -7.91
N GLU A 528 3.80 10.96 -8.29
CA GLU A 528 4.48 11.91 -7.39
C GLU A 528 3.57 13.08 -7.00
N ASP A 529 2.73 13.55 -7.90
CA ASP A 529 1.75 14.61 -7.63
C ASP A 529 0.57 14.17 -6.75
N ALA A 530 0.30 12.87 -6.67
CA ALA A 530 -0.86 12.31 -5.97
C ALA A 530 -0.53 11.65 -4.63
N VAL A 531 0.74 11.61 -4.22
CA VAL A 531 1.15 10.97 -2.96
C VAL A 531 1.99 11.91 -2.11
N PRO A 532 1.62 12.14 -0.83
CA PRO A 532 2.45 12.88 0.11
C PRO A 532 3.86 12.29 0.21
N TRP A 533 4.89 13.14 0.13
CA TRP A 533 6.29 12.70 0.16
C TRP A 533 6.63 11.90 1.43
N GLY A 534 6.11 12.33 2.58
CA GLY A 534 6.27 11.65 3.85
C GLY A 534 5.64 10.25 3.86
N LEU A 535 4.47 10.10 3.24
CA LEU A 535 3.81 8.79 3.13
C LEU A 535 4.59 7.83 2.21
N VAL A 536 5.18 8.33 1.13
CA VAL A 536 6.10 7.52 0.30
C VAL A 536 7.31 7.07 1.11
N ALA A 537 7.89 7.96 1.94
CA ALA A 537 9.02 7.63 2.79
C ALA A 537 8.71 6.48 3.77
N VAL A 538 7.56 6.56 4.44
CA VAL A 538 7.08 5.51 5.35
C VAL A 538 6.77 4.21 4.59
N ASN A 539 6.10 4.28 3.44
CA ASN A 539 5.72 3.08 2.69
C ASN A 539 6.92 2.32 2.10
N GLU A 540 7.97 3.02 1.67
CA GLU A 540 9.19 2.39 1.12
C GLU A 540 10.02 1.67 2.19
N ASN A 541 9.96 2.12 3.45
CA ASN A 541 10.72 1.60 4.59
C ASN A 541 9.82 1.13 5.75
N GLY A 542 8.61 0.66 5.46
CA GLY A 542 7.58 0.40 6.47
C GLY A 542 8.04 -0.52 7.61
N LEU A 543 8.74 -1.61 7.31
CA LEU A 543 9.23 -2.52 8.34
C LEU A 543 10.31 -1.88 9.24
N ALA A 544 11.23 -1.10 8.66
CA ALA A 544 12.24 -0.39 9.43
C ALA A 544 11.62 0.67 10.35
N VAL A 545 10.61 1.42 9.85
CA VAL A 545 9.85 2.38 10.66
C VAL A 545 9.10 1.68 11.79
N PHE A 546 8.48 0.54 11.53
CA PHE A 546 7.80 -0.27 12.53
C PHE A 546 8.75 -0.82 13.62
N LEU A 547 9.94 -1.27 13.22
CA LEU A 547 10.98 -1.71 14.17
C LEU A 547 11.48 -0.57 15.02
N LEU A 548 11.76 0.58 14.41
CA LEU A 548 12.17 1.79 15.14
C LEU A 548 11.08 2.23 16.11
N ALA A 549 9.81 2.15 15.70
CA ALA A 549 8.67 2.44 16.55
C ALA A 549 8.64 1.55 17.80
N ASN A 550 8.83 0.25 17.65
CA ASN A 550 8.90 -0.69 18.78
C ASN A 550 10.11 -0.41 19.69
N LEU A 551 11.28 -0.09 19.12
CA LEU A 551 12.50 0.23 19.88
C LEU A 551 12.32 1.51 20.70
N LEU A 552 11.80 2.56 20.09
CA LEU A 552 11.53 3.84 20.78
C LEU A 552 10.47 3.68 21.86
N THR A 553 9.42 2.86 21.62
CA THR A 553 8.42 2.52 22.64
C THR A 553 9.07 1.84 23.84
N GLY A 554 9.95 0.86 23.60
CA GLY A 554 10.74 0.23 24.66
C GLY A 554 11.60 1.24 25.44
N ALA A 555 12.28 2.14 24.74
CA ALA A 555 13.11 3.19 25.37
C ALA A 555 12.26 4.14 26.23
N VAL A 556 11.09 4.58 25.75
CA VAL A 556 10.18 5.43 26.55
C VAL A 556 9.68 4.68 27.78
N ASN A 557 9.28 3.42 27.65
CA ASN A 557 8.76 2.61 28.75
C ASN A 557 9.83 2.31 29.84
N LEU A 558 11.10 2.28 29.47
CA LEU A 558 12.21 2.11 30.41
C LEU A 558 12.61 3.43 31.09
N SER A 559 12.34 4.57 30.46
CA SER A 559 12.78 5.88 30.92
C SER A 559 11.71 6.67 31.68
N VAL A 560 10.41 6.41 31.42
CA VAL A 560 9.29 7.20 31.89
C VAL A 560 8.19 6.30 32.48
N ASN A 561 7.67 6.69 33.65
CA ASN A 561 6.45 6.10 34.22
C ASN A 561 5.23 6.60 33.44
N THR A 562 4.87 5.90 32.36
CA THR A 562 3.86 6.34 31.38
C THR A 562 2.46 6.53 32.00
N LEU A 563 2.11 5.83 33.08
CA LEU A 563 0.84 5.97 33.79
C LEU A 563 0.73 7.26 34.61
N ASP A 564 1.85 7.86 35.02
CA ASP A 564 1.87 9.07 35.85
C ASP A 564 1.96 10.35 35.01
N VAL A 565 2.20 10.22 33.69
CA VAL A 565 2.32 11.35 32.78
C VAL A 565 0.97 12.02 32.56
N LYS A 566 0.87 13.33 32.82
CA LYS A 566 -0.31 14.15 32.52
C LYS A 566 -0.59 14.18 31.01
N ASN A 567 -1.85 14.40 30.63
CA ASN A 567 -2.31 14.37 29.22
C ASN A 567 -1.47 15.25 28.28
N VAL A 568 -1.06 16.45 28.72
CA VAL A 568 -0.23 17.36 27.90
C VAL A 568 1.16 16.75 27.68
N GLY A 569 1.78 16.20 28.73
CA GLY A 569 3.08 15.53 28.63
C GLY A 569 3.01 14.28 27.73
N ALA A 570 1.95 13.47 27.86
CA ALA A 570 1.71 12.31 27.02
C ALA A 570 1.58 12.69 25.55
N LEU A 571 0.81 13.76 25.26
CA LEU A 571 0.66 14.26 23.89
C LEU A 571 1.99 14.76 23.32
N THR A 572 2.77 15.53 24.11
CA THR A 572 4.09 16.02 23.71
C THR A 572 5.03 14.86 23.39
N LEU A 573 5.08 13.82 24.23
CA LEU A 573 5.87 12.62 23.98
C LEU A 573 5.43 11.89 22.70
N LEU A 574 4.13 11.73 22.47
CA LEU A 574 3.59 11.09 21.27
C LEU A 574 3.91 11.88 19.99
N VAL A 575 3.83 13.22 20.04
CA VAL A 575 4.17 14.08 18.89
C VAL A 575 5.67 14.05 18.63
N THR A 576 6.51 14.10 19.67
CA THR A 576 7.97 13.99 19.54
C THR A 576 8.39 12.64 18.98
N TYR A 577 7.82 11.56 19.50
CA TYR A 577 8.02 10.21 18.97
C TYR A 577 7.63 10.12 17.49
N SER A 578 6.47 10.66 17.11
CA SER A 578 6.00 10.71 15.72
C SER A 578 6.95 11.52 14.83
N ALA A 579 7.48 12.62 15.33
CA ALA A 579 8.45 13.46 14.61
C ALA A 579 9.79 12.71 14.38
N LEU A 580 10.26 11.95 15.36
CA LEU A 580 11.45 11.10 15.21
C LEU A 580 11.24 10.03 14.13
N LEU A 581 10.09 9.35 14.11
CA LEU A 581 9.75 8.34 13.09
C LEU A 581 9.64 8.96 11.70
N ALA A 582 8.94 10.08 11.58
CA ALA A 582 8.79 10.80 10.31
C ALA A 582 10.14 11.28 9.76
N THR A 583 11.00 11.82 10.64
CA THR A 583 12.33 12.28 10.27
C THR A 583 13.22 11.11 9.83
N ALA A 584 13.21 10.00 10.56
CA ALA A 584 13.97 8.81 10.19
C ALA A 584 13.55 8.27 8.82
N ALA A 585 12.23 8.13 8.59
CA ALA A 585 11.70 7.71 7.29
C ALA A 585 12.12 8.68 6.16
N GLY A 586 12.06 10.01 6.44
CA GLY A 586 12.46 11.05 5.50
C GLY A 586 13.96 11.00 5.16
N ILE A 587 14.84 10.80 6.14
CA ILE A 587 16.29 10.64 5.94
C ILE A 587 16.57 9.40 5.08
N MET A 588 15.94 8.27 5.37
CA MET A 588 16.09 7.04 4.60
C MET A 588 15.69 7.25 3.14
N LYS A 589 14.55 7.92 2.89
CA LYS A 589 14.10 8.23 1.54
C LYS A 589 15.05 9.21 0.82
N ARG A 590 15.48 10.27 1.48
CA ARG A 590 16.40 11.26 0.92
C ARG A 590 17.71 10.63 0.45
N ASN A 591 18.25 9.70 1.25
CA ASN A 591 19.51 9.00 0.96
C ASN A 591 19.32 7.78 0.04
N GLY A 592 18.09 7.48 -0.40
CA GLY A 592 17.79 6.31 -1.22
C GLY A 592 17.93 4.97 -0.50
N TRP A 593 18.02 4.99 0.85
CA TRP A 593 18.13 3.78 1.64
C TRP A 593 16.79 3.03 1.61
N ARG A 594 16.84 1.78 1.20
CA ARG A 594 15.71 0.85 1.24
C ARG A 594 16.14 -0.35 2.04
N VAL A 595 15.72 -0.39 3.29
CA VAL A 595 15.96 -1.53 4.17
C VAL A 595 15.01 -2.64 3.73
N ARG A 596 15.52 -3.55 2.91
CA ARG A 596 14.86 -4.80 2.55
C ARG A 596 15.30 -5.84 3.59
N ILE A 597 14.47 -6.04 4.58
CA ILE A 597 14.67 -7.07 5.59
C ILE A 597 13.89 -8.30 5.16
#